data_4527019622cddb74584ba288c488c9aa
#
_entry.id   4527019622cddb74584ba288c488c9aa
#
_cell.length_a   1.000
_cell.length_b   1.000
_cell.length_c   1.000
_cell.angle_alpha   90.00
_cell.angle_beta   90.00
_cell.angle_gamma   90.00
#
_symmetry.space_group_name_H-M   'P 1'
#
loop_
_entity.id
_entity.type
_entity.pdbx_description
1 polymer ?
#
loop_
_entity_poly.entity_id
_entity_poly.type
_entity_poly.pdbx_seq_one_letter_code
_entity_poly.pdbx_strand_id
1 'polypeptide(L)'
;RRFVAFFFLIRDDSMITMTYFLERNGINVYSPRSDMFFKRDEIKLALGCLMLMFPKYVMKLEKQEFDFLQVEHYRYYRECIVAANEYVTRADNKELLQFIRKHGKVHAGLTGTTDYAYSGLLYKLFMFRPFSDILDTDMSVGVVDIRPTRNLALLTQIIGKFEYLHRVDVFNGSYIDRNTELLFNLYLKLLYDGGISEYEDEAEYAPSGCVSFLTIHQSKGMEFPIVLVDSLSNVPRKTYKDLMTEVEEKYFHRPAFEPYDQTKYFDFWRLYYTAFSRAQNLLVLTCDENKRTPSQYFRDIYDEIQSVDSDEFDLSEFSFQSVKKVNLKNSFSFTSHITVYETCALQYKFYKELEFMPVRQNAMMFGTLVHETIEDIHRAAIRGEVDKITNDNIATWFESNYNSLVKSEHTYLAEPQRNAALSQVERYAERMDGKWASVQQAEVDVSLVKEDYIIDGKIDLVKGVDGTVEIVDFKSERKPDMVKMRERLEHYRRQLQIYAYLIEQRTGQKVSKMHLYYTGEENGNPMITYPYTRTAIEGTVAAFDDTVHK
;
A
#
# COMPACT_ATOMS: atom_id res chain seq x y z
N ARG A 1 -2.27 15.83 -21.88
CA ARG A 1 -1.21 15.18 -21.07
C ARG A 1 -0.50 14.20 -21.99
N ARG A 2 0.78 14.43 -22.28
CA ARG A 2 1.59 13.62 -23.19
C ARG A 2 2.34 12.59 -22.37
N PHE A 3 2.13 11.30 -22.63
CA PHE A 3 2.86 10.21 -21.99
C PHE A 3 3.92 9.70 -22.96
N VAL A 4 5.14 9.61 -22.48
CA VAL A 4 6.28 9.06 -23.20
C VAL A 4 6.77 7.83 -22.44
N ALA A 5 6.91 6.70 -23.14
CA ALA A 5 7.51 5.50 -22.56
C ALA A 5 8.85 5.21 -23.24
N PHE A 6 9.82 4.84 -22.43
CA PHE A 6 11.14 4.41 -22.87
C PHE A 6 11.32 2.92 -22.56
N PHE A 7 11.58 2.10 -23.56
CA PHE A 7 11.69 0.66 -23.40
C PHE A 7 13.14 0.19 -23.48
N PHE A 8 13.52 -0.56 -22.45
CA PHE A 8 14.82 -1.24 -22.36
C PHE A 8 14.63 -2.75 -22.43
N LEU A 9 15.58 -3.45 -23.04
CA LEU A 9 15.55 -4.92 -23.08
C LEU A 9 15.94 -5.52 -21.73
N ILE A 10 16.91 -4.92 -21.06
CA ILE A 10 17.48 -5.34 -19.77
C ILE A 10 17.76 -4.09 -18.96
N ARG A 11 17.55 -4.16 -17.65
CA ARG A 11 17.97 -3.11 -16.72
C ARG A 11 19.47 -3.13 -16.61
N ASP A 12 20.09 -1.98 -16.80
CA ASP A 12 21.52 -1.78 -16.61
C ASP A 12 21.80 -0.42 -15.99
N ASP A 13 23.08 -0.13 -15.70
CA ASP A 13 23.50 1.14 -15.12
C ASP A 13 23.21 2.34 -16.04
N SER A 14 22.96 2.13 -17.33
CA SER A 14 22.62 3.19 -18.27
C SER A 14 21.24 3.80 -17.97
N MET A 15 20.26 2.98 -17.53
CA MET A 15 18.95 3.45 -17.07
C MET A 15 19.07 4.42 -15.89
N ILE A 16 19.91 4.09 -14.92
CA ILE A 16 20.12 4.91 -13.72
C ILE A 16 20.76 6.25 -14.13
N THR A 17 21.78 6.21 -14.98
CA THR A 17 22.46 7.40 -15.48
C THR A 17 21.51 8.30 -16.28
N MET A 18 20.68 7.73 -17.15
CA MET A 18 19.69 8.46 -17.92
C MET A 18 18.59 9.05 -17.04
N THR A 19 18.13 8.32 -16.02
CA THR A 19 17.18 8.84 -15.03
C THR A 19 17.71 10.10 -14.37
N TYR A 20 18.94 10.07 -13.84
CA TYR A 20 19.57 11.25 -13.24
C TYR A 20 19.74 12.40 -14.23
N PHE A 21 20.09 12.11 -15.48
CA PHE A 21 20.23 13.14 -16.50
C PHE A 21 18.91 13.83 -16.80
N LEU A 22 17.85 13.07 -17.02
CA LEU A 22 16.51 13.62 -17.31
C LEU A 22 15.96 14.42 -16.14
N GLU A 23 16.06 13.89 -14.92
CA GLU A 23 15.56 14.57 -13.72
C GLU A 23 16.30 15.88 -13.43
N ARG A 24 17.62 15.93 -13.64
CA ARG A 24 18.40 17.18 -13.56
C ARG A 24 17.99 18.23 -14.58
N ASN A 25 17.41 17.81 -15.70
CA ASN A 25 16.86 18.69 -16.73
C ASN A 25 15.36 18.95 -16.55
N GLY A 26 14.77 18.62 -15.39
CA GLY A 26 13.37 18.89 -15.07
C GLY A 26 12.38 17.94 -15.72
N ILE A 27 12.83 16.79 -16.26
CA ILE A 27 12.00 15.76 -16.85
C ILE A 27 11.87 14.63 -15.84
N ASN A 28 10.70 14.50 -15.21
CA ASN A 28 10.44 13.44 -14.24
C ASN A 28 10.44 12.08 -14.91
N VAL A 29 11.07 11.08 -14.29
CA VAL A 29 11.15 9.71 -14.76
C VAL A 29 10.42 8.79 -13.80
N TYR A 30 9.53 7.95 -14.34
CA TYR A 30 8.90 6.85 -13.62
C TYR A 30 9.55 5.53 -14.07
N SER A 31 10.13 4.82 -13.14
CA SER A 31 10.76 3.53 -13.40
C SER A 31 10.29 2.51 -12.36
N PRO A 32 9.16 1.81 -12.64
CA PRO A 32 8.65 0.79 -11.74
C PRO A 32 9.71 -0.31 -11.56
N ARG A 33 9.81 -0.82 -10.32
CA ARG A 33 10.81 -1.82 -9.93
C ARG A 33 12.27 -1.41 -10.21
N SER A 34 12.54 -0.11 -10.19
CA SER A 34 13.93 0.37 -10.20
C SER A 34 14.49 0.21 -8.79
N ASP A 35 15.74 -0.20 -8.67
CA ASP A 35 16.44 -0.24 -7.38
C ASP A 35 16.85 1.17 -6.93
N MET A 36 16.00 2.16 -7.22
CA MET A 36 16.26 3.58 -6.98
C MET A 36 15.86 4.02 -5.57
N PHE A 37 15.01 3.28 -4.87
CA PHE A 37 14.46 3.67 -3.56
C PHE A 37 15.54 4.18 -2.60
N PHE A 38 16.55 3.36 -2.34
CA PHE A 38 17.67 3.75 -1.46
C PHE A 38 18.59 4.83 -2.02
N LYS A 39 18.53 5.10 -3.33
CA LYS A 39 19.34 6.12 -3.99
C LYS A 39 18.70 7.50 -3.97
N ARG A 40 17.40 7.58 -3.63
CA ARG A 40 16.63 8.82 -3.57
C ARG A 40 17.09 9.72 -2.44
N ASP A 41 17.15 11.02 -2.71
CA ASP A 41 17.69 12.01 -1.77
C ASP A 41 16.83 12.11 -0.50
N GLU A 42 15.51 12.05 -0.60
CA GLU A 42 14.59 12.05 0.53
C GLU A 42 14.81 10.85 1.44
N ILE A 43 15.11 9.68 0.89
CA ILE A 43 15.38 8.44 1.66
C ILE A 43 16.75 8.47 2.31
N LYS A 44 17.79 8.89 1.55
CA LYS A 44 19.14 9.08 2.11
C LYS A 44 19.12 10.07 3.27
N LEU A 45 18.41 11.18 3.11
CA LEU A 45 18.30 12.20 4.14
C LEU A 45 17.54 11.67 5.37
N ALA A 46 16.40 10.98 5.17
CA ALA A 46 15.61 10.42 6.26
C ALA A 46 16.42 9.38 7.06
N LEU A 47 17.08 8.44 6.38
CA LEU A 47 17.92 7.43 7.03
C LEU A 47 19.13 8.06 7.72
N GLY A 48 19.79 9.06 7.11
CA GLY A 48 20.89 9.79 7.71
C GLY A 48 20.47 10.51 8.98
N CYS A 49 19.35 11.24 8.96
CA CYS A 49 18.80 11.90 10.14
C CYS A 49 18.45 10.88 11.24
N LEU A 50 17.86 9.74 10.86
CA LEU A 50 17.54 8.68 11.81
C LEU A 50 18.82 8.10 12.44
N MET A 51 19.88 7.80 11.66
CA MET A 51 21.16 7.32 12.19
C MET A 51 21.81 8.31 13.17
N LEU A 52 21.78 9.60 12.87
CA LEU A 52 22.35 10.65 13.75
C LEU A 52 21.66 10.70 15.13
N MET A 53 20.44 10.17 15.28
CA MET A 53 19.78 10.03 16.56
C MET A 53 20.29 8.84 17.40
N PHE A 54 21.21 8.02 16.85
CA PHE A 54 21.84 6.87 17.53
C PHE A 54 23.38 7.01 17.53
N PRO A 55 23.95 7.89 18.37
CA PRO A 55 25.38 8.24 18.30
C PRO A 55 26.31 7.05 18.49
N LYS A 56 25.96 6.07 19.31
CA LYS A 56 26.76 4.86 19.50
C LYS A 56 26.87 4.02 18.22
N TYR A 57 25.76 3.95 17.48
CA TYR A 57 25.74 3.27 16.18
C TYR A 57 26.64 3.99 15.16
N VAL A 58 26.50 5.32 15.04
CA VAL A 58 27.30 6.14 14.13
C VAL A 58 28.80 6.00 14.45
N MET A 59 29.17 6.03 15.72
CA MET A 59 30.58 5.89 16.16
C MET A 59 31.18 4.54 15.75
N LYS A 60 30.42 3.44 15.88
CA LYS A 60 30.86 2.11 15.42
C LYS A 60 30.93 2.04 13.89
N LEU A 61 29.97 2.66 13.19
CA LEU A 61 29.96 2.73 11.74
C LEU A 61 31.20 3.47 11.18
N GLU A 62 31.56 4.61 11.78
CA GLU A 62 32.76 5.38 11.40
C GLU A 62 34.06 4.59 11.58
N LYS A 63 34.13 3.78 12.64
CA LYS A 63 35.27 2.91 12.94
C LYS A 63 35.26 1.61 12.13
N GLN A 64 34.20 1.34 11.35
CA GLN A 64 34.00 0.09 10.61
C GLN A 64 34.02 -1.17 11.50
N GLU A 65 33.41 -1.08 12.67
CA GLU A 65 33.38 -2.17 13.69
C GLU A 65 32.28 -3.22 13.46
N PHE A 66 31.65 -3.29 12.27
CA PHE A 66 30.58 -4.24 11.96
C PHE A 66 31.03 -5.32 10.98
N ASP A 67 31.08 -6.56 11.41
CA ASP A 67 31.58 -7.68 10.61
C ASP A 67 30.66 -8.05 9.42
N PHE A 68 29.39 -7.71 9.48
CA PHE A 68 28.38 -8.08 8.47
C PHE A 68 28.20 -7.06 7.35
N LEU A 69 28.78 -5.86 7.47
CA LEU A 69 28.71 -4.81 6.45
C LEU A 69 29.86 -4.92 5.48
N GLN A 70 29.56 -4.90 4.19
CA GLN A 70 30.55 -4.79 3.13
C GLN A 70 30.89 -3.31 2.85
N VAL A 71 31.95 -3.08 2.10
CA VAL A 71 32.44 -1.73 1.77
C VAL A 71 31.34 -0.85 1.16
N GLU A 72 30.47 -1.44 0.35
CA GLU A 72 29.35 -0.74 -0.30
C GLU A 72 28.33 -0.21 0.69
N HIS A 73 27.98 -1.01 1.72
CA HIS A 73 27.06 -0.60 2.77
C HIS A 73 27.63 0.51 3.64
N TYR A 74 28.92 0.42 4.00
CA TYR A 74 29.61 1.51 4.72
C TYR A 74 29.61 2.80 3.90
N ARG A 75 29.87 2.72 2.60
CA ARG A 75 29.81 3.87 1.69
C ARG A 75 28.42 4.48 1.65
N TYR A 76 27.37 3.66 1.46
CA TYR A 76 26.00 4.12 1.40
C TYR A 76 25.55 4.78 2.70
N TYR A 77 25.79 4.17 3.86
CA TYR A 77 25.42 4.78 5.15
C TYR A 77 26.21 6.05 5.44
N ARG A 78 27.45 6.10 5.03
CA ARG A 78 28.25 7.33 5.12
C ARG A 78 27.70 8.44 4.22
N GLU A 79 27.27 8.13 3.00
CA GLU A 79 26.57 9.07 2.12
C GLU A 79 25.29 9.62 2.78
N CYS A 80 24.48 8.76 3.41
CA CYS A 80 23.29 9.18 4.14
C CYS A 80 23.63 10.13 5.30
N ILE A 81 24.66 9.81 6.09
CA ILE A 81 25.10 10.65 7.21
C ILE A 81 25.66 12.00 6.73
N VAL A 82 26.42 12.00 5.64
CA VAL A 82 26.97 13.24 5.04
C VAL A 82 25.81 14.12 4.56
N ALA A 83 24.88 13.58 3.79
CA ALA A 83 23.71 14.31 3.32
C ALA A 83 22.89 14.90 4.48
N ALA A 84 22.68 14.13 5.56
CA ALA A 84 21.99 14.61 6.74
C ALA A 84 22.77 15.73 7.46
N ASN A 85 24.08 15.56 7.68
CA ASN A 85 24.91 16.58 8.34
C ASN A 85 24.96 17.88 7.53
N GLU A 86 25.15 17.82 6.21
CA GLU A 86 25.13 18.98 5.34
C GLU A 86 23.80 19.72 5.39
N TYR A 87 22.71 18.99 5.47
CA TYR A 87 21.37 19.57 5.55
C TYR A 87 21.08 20.20 6.92
N VAL A 88 21.29 19.48 8.02
CA VAL A 88 20.93 19.94 9.36
C VAL A 88 21.83 21.07 9.89
N THR A 89 23.04 21.24 9.34
CA THR A 89 23.95 22.32 9.73
C THR A 89 23.65 23.66 9.04
N ARG A 90 22.74 23.69 8.07
CA ARG A 90 22.31 24.94 7.44
C ARG A 90 21.61 25.84 8.44
N ALA A 91 21.78 27.14 8.28
CA ALA A 91 21.25 28.15 9.22
C ALA A 91 19.73 28.05 9.46
N ASP A 92 19.01 27.61 8.44
CA ASP A 92 17.53 27.52 8.45
C ASP A 92 17.01 26.26 9.16
N ASN A 93 17.88 25.28 9.46
CA ASN A 93 17.47 23.97 9.99
C ASN A 93 17.84 23.77 11.47
N LYS A 94 17.94 24.86 12.24
CA LYS A 94 18.32 24.83 13.67
C LYS A 94 17.41 23.95 14.53
N GLU A 95 16.11 23.97 14.27
CA GLU A 95 15.13 23.18 15.02
C GLU A 95 15.32 21.68 14.76
N LEU A 96 15.52 21.28 13.51
CA LEU A 96 15.82 19.90 13.15
C LEU A 96 17.13 19.42 13.81
N LEU A 97 18.18 20.26 13.79
CA LEU A 97 19.44 19.94 14.45
C LEU A 97 19.26 19.76 15.97
N GLN A 98 18.47 20.63 16.61
CA GLN A 98 18.15 20.50 18.03
C GLN A 98 17.37 19.23 18.33
N PHE A 99 16.39 18.89 17.49
CA PHE A 99 15.62 17.67 17.59
C PHE A 99 16.50 16.43 17.53
N ILE A 100 17.38 16.33 16.53
CA ILE A 100 18.33 15.21 16.36
C ILE A 100 19.27 15.12 17.57
N ARG A 101 19.84 16.22 18.00
CA ARG A 101 20.75 16.26 19.16
C ARG A 101 20.04 15.87 20.47
N LYS A 102 18.81 16.31 20.65
CA LYS A 102 17.99 15.93 21.83
C LYS A 102 17.81 14.42 21.88
N HIS A 103 17.32 13.82 20.79
CA HIS A 103 17.10 12.38 20.74
C HIS A 103 18.41 11.59 20.79
N GLY A 104 19.48 12.06 20.17
CA GLY A 104 20.80 11.46 20.30
C GLY A 104 21.31 11.40 21.72
N LYS A 105 21.12 12.46 22.51
CA LYS A 105 21.48 12.47 23.95
C LYS A 105 20.63 11.49 24.76
N VAL A 106 19.31 11.46 24.49
CA VAL A 106 18.38 10.53 25.17
C VAL A 106 18.76 9.09 24.88
N HIS A 107 18.98 8.74 23.64
CA HIS A 107 19.30 7.35 23.24
C HIS A 107 20.68 6.90 23.71
N ALA A 108 21.68 7.79 23.72
CA ALA A 108 23.01 7.45 24.23
C ALA A 108 23.04 7.12 25.72
N GLY A 109 22.15 7.75 26.52
CA GLY A 109 22.04 7.59 27.95
C GLY A 109 20.82 6.83 28.44
N LEU A 110 20.08 6.16 27.54
CA LEU A 110 18.83 5.50 27.90
C LEU A 110 19.08 4.30 28.81
N THR A 111 18.46 4.32 30.02
CA THR A 111 18.50 3.23 30.98
C THR A 111 17.12 2.58 31.20
N GLY A 112 16.04 3.28 30.91
CA GLY A 112 14.66 2.82 31.01
C GLY A 112 14.05 2.56 29.63
N THR A 113 12.78 2.92 29.49
CA THR A 113 12.03 2.84 28.23
C THR A 113 11.57 4.21 27.76
N THR A 114 11.38 4.37 26.46
CA THR A 114 10.70 5.52 25.84
C THR A 114 9.20 5.22 25.68
N ASP A 115 8.45 6.19 25.19
CA ASP A 115 7.06 6.07 24.74
C ASP A 115 6.92 6.01 23.21
N TYR A 116 8.03 5.78 22.51
CA TYR A 116 8.10 5.71 21.04
C TYR A 116 9.17 4.71 20.58
N ALA A 117 9.06 4.29 19.31
CA ALA A 117 10.06 3.50 18.59
C ALA A 117 10.51 4.25 17.30
N TYR A 118 11.07 3.54 16.31
CA TYR A 118 11.61 4.15 15.07
C TYR A 118 10.54 4.84 14.24
N SER A 119 9.35 4.23 14.08
CA SER A 119 8.23 4.83 13.34
C SER A 119 7.79 6.14 13.97
N GLY A 120 7.68 6.21 15.28
CA GLY A 120 7.36 7.42 16.02
C GLY A 120 8.41 8.52 15.85
N LEU A 121 9.70 8.16 15.76
CA LEU A 121 10.77 9.12 15.42
C LEU A 121 10.66 9.62 13.99
N LEU A 122 10.35 8.76 13.03
CA LEU A 122 10.17 9.15 11.64
C LEU A 122 9.01 10.13 11.47
N TYR A 123 7.86 9.89 12.07
CA TYR A 123 6.74 10.82 12.00
C TYR A 123 7.07 12.18 12.61
N LYS A 124 7.79 12.21 13.72
CA LYS A 124 8.28 13.46 14.31
C LYS A 124 9.33 14.16 13.42
N LEU A 125 10.21 13.39 12.75
CA LEU A 125 11.18 13.89 11.80
C LEU A 125 10.50 14.52 10.57
N PHE A 126 9.43 13.92 10.08
CA PHE A 126 8.70 14.40 8.92
C PHE A 126 7.95 15.72 9.14
N MET A 127 7.83 16.19 10.37
CA MET A 127 7.32 17.53 10.65
C MET A 127 8.31 18.65 10.30
N PHE A 128 9.58 18.34 10.05
CA PHE A 128 10.61 19.30 9.68
C PHE A 128 10.84 19.34 8.18
N ARG A 129 11.30 20.51 7.69
CA ARG A 129 11.77 20.62 6.31
C ARG A 129 13.00 19.74 6.07
N PRO A 130 13.18 19.16 4.89
CA PRO A 130 12.35 19.31 3.68
C PRO A 130 11.17 18.33 3.64
N PHE A 131 11.05 17.41 4.60
CA PHE A 131 10.02 16.37 4.59
C PHE A 131 8.62 16.98 4.65
N SER A 132 8.41 17.99 5.51
CA SER A 132 7.12 18.68 5.59
C SER A 132 6.74 19.33 4.25
N ASP A 133 7.70 19.90 3.51
CA ASP A 133 7.45 20.50 2.21
C ASP A 133 7.07 19.43 1.16
N ILE A 134 7.71 18.25 1.20
CA ILE A 134 7.36 17.09 0.36
C ILE A 134 5.93 16.61 0.67
N LEU A 135 5.56 16.57 1.95
CA LEU A 135 4.26 16.07 2.40
C LEU A 135 3.12 17.08 2.18
N ASP A 136 3.43 18.38 2.10
CA ASP A 136 2.45 19.45 1.87
C ASP A 136 2.11 19.63 0.37
N THR A 137 2.62 18.74 -0.48
CA THR A 137 2.34 18.77 -1.91
C THR A 137 0.85 18.72 -2.19
N ASP A 138 0.33 19.73 -2.89
CA ASP A 138 -1.07 19.81 -3.30
C ASP A 138 -1.29 18.93 -4.54
N MET A 139 -1.98 17.82 -4.36
CA MET A 139 -2.29 16.88 -5.44
C MET A 139 -3.42 17.36 -6.37
N SER A 140 -4.15 18.39 -5.99
CA SER A 140 -5.24 18.99 -6.81
C SER A 140 -4.70 19.91 -7.91
N VAL A 141 -3.48 20.41 -7.79
CA VAL A 141 -2.87 21.38 -8.70
C VAL A 141 -2.05 20.70 -9.79
N GLY A 142 -2.72 20.22 -10.82
CA GLY A 142 -2.04 19.82 -12.05
C GLY A 142 -1.28 18.48 -11.96
N VAL A 143 -0.14 18.40 -12.69
CA VAL A 143 0.72 17.22 -12.70
C VAL A 143 1.84 17.45 -11.70
N VAL A 144 1.76 16.80 -10.54
CA VAL A 144 2.75 16.88 -9.46
C VAL A 144 3.48 15.56 -9.34
N ASP A 145 4.79 15.61 -9.07
CA ASP A 145 5.56 14.42 -8.75
C ASP A 145 5.31 14.00 -7.29
N ILE A 146 4.51 12.97 -7.11
CA ILE A 146 4.16 12.41 -5.78
C ILE A 146 5.13 11.33 -5.30
N ARG A 147 6.13 10.94 -6.13
CA ARG A 147 7.07 9.86 -5.77
C ARG A 147 7.81 10.10 -4.45
N PRO A 148 8.35 11.30 -4.16
CA PRO A 148 9.03 11.53 -2.89
C PRO A 148 8.10 11.29 -1.69
N THR A 149 6.85 11.72 -1.76
CA THR A 149 5.84 11.50 -0.72
C THR A 149 5.54 10.00 -0.54
N ARG A 150 5.36 9.28 -1.66
CA ARG A 150 5.12 7.84 -1.66
C ARG A 150 6.33 7.05 -1.15
N ASN A 151 7.55 7.46 -1.50
CA ASN A 151 8.78 6.87 -0.98
C ASN A 151 8.89 7.03 0.54
N LEU A 152 8.53 8.20 1.09
CA LEU A 152 8.46 8.40 2.54
C LEU A 152 7.40 7.50 3.19
N ALA A 153 6.24 7.32 2.55
CA ALA A 153 5.22 6.39 3.02
C ALA A 153 5.74 4.94 3.04
N LEU A 154 6.37 4.50 1.96
CA LEU A 154 7.00 3.18 1.89
C LEU A 154 8.08 2.99 2.97
N LEU A 155 8.88 4.03 3.25
CA LEU A 155 9.84 3.98 4.36
C LEU A 155 9.14 3.72 5.70
N THR A 156 7.99 4.35 5.96
CA THR A 156 7.23 4.09 7.20
C THR A 156 6.73 2.65 7.30
N GLN A 157 6.28 2.08 6.17
CA GLN A 157 5.85 0.67 6.10
C GLN A 157 7.02 -0.29 6.37
N ILE A 158 8.19 -0.03 5.78
CA ILE A 158 9.41 -0.81 5.99
C ILE A 158 9.82 -0.80 7.46
N ILE A 159 9.86 0.37 8.07
CA ILE A 159 10.22 0.52 9.50
C ILE A 159 9.17 -0.13 10.40
N GLY A 160 7.89 0.06 10.13
CA GLY A 160 6.81 -0.58 10.89
C GLY A 160 6.85 -2.11 10.79
N LYS A 161 7.22 -2.66 9.62
CA LYS A 161 7.43 -4.10 9.45
C LYS A 161 8.62 -4.60 10.27
N PHE A 162 9.72 -3.85 10.32
CA PHE A 162 10.85 -4.15 11.20
C PHE A 162 10.43 -4.20 12.68
N GLU A 163 9.73 -3.16 13.15
CA GLU A 163 9.23 -3.09 14.52
C GLU A 163 8.38 -4.31 14.89
N TYR A 164 7.49 -4.71 13.98
CA TYR A 164 6.69 -5.92 14.16
C TYR A 164 7.55 -7.19 14.27
N LEU A 165 8.45 -7.42 13.30
CA LEU A 165 9.26 -8.65 13.24
C LEU A 165 10.18 -8.81 14.45
N HIS A 166 10.66 -7.70 14.99
CA HIS A 166 11.59 -7.68 16.12
C HIS A 166 10.94 -7.30 17.46
N ARG A 167 9.61 -7.10 17.49
CA ARG A 167 8.83 -6.72 18.68
C ARG A 167 9.37 -5.46 19.36
N VAL A 168 9.62 -4.43 18.57
CA VAL A 168 10.12 -3.13 19.03
C VAL A 168 8.96 -2.14 19.08
N ASP A 169 8.22 -2.12 20.19
CA ASP A 169 7.12 -1.16 20.39
C ASP A 169 7.61 0.16 21.00
N VAL A 170 8.68 0.07 21.80
CA VAL A 170 9.35 1.21 22.44
C VAL A 170 10.85 0.94 22.50
N PHE A 171 11.66 2.00 22.64
CA PHE A 171 13.08 1.79 22.93
C PHE A 171 13.28 1.42 24.39
N ASN A 172 14.13 0.44 24.61
CA ASN A 172 14.57 0.00 25.91
C ASN A 172 16.10 0.10 25.98
N GLY A 173 16.63 0.70 27.05
CA GLY A 173 18.05 0.94 27.21
C GLY A 173 18.94 -0.31 27.10
N SER A 174 18.41 -1.48 27.48
CA SER A 174 19.13 -2.75 27.35
C SER A 174 19.20 -3.30 25.91
N TYR A 175 18.30 -2.87 25.03
CA TYR A 175 18.16 -3.46 23.70
C TYR A 175 18.31 -2.45 22.56
N ILE A 176 18.30 -1.15 22.83
CA ILE A 176 18.31 -0.09 21.81
C ILE A 176 19.50 -0.21 20.85
N ASP A 177 20.70 -0.43 21.37
CA ASP A 177 21.92 -0.55 20.55
C ASP A 177 21.82 -1.77 19.63
N ARG A 178 21.44 -2.95 20.17
CA ARG A 178 21.22 -4.18 19.40
C ARG A 178 20.13 -4.03 18.34
N ASN A 179 19.00 -3.43 18.69
CA ASN A 179 17.89 -3.27 17.76
C ASN A 179 18.26 -2.30 16.64
N THR A 180 19.07 -1.27 16.93
CA THR A 180 19.57 -0.34 15.90
C THR A 180 20.53 -1.06 14.95
N GLU A 181 21.43 -1.90 15.47
CA GLU A 181 22.31 -2.72 14.63
C GLU A 181 21.49 -3.71 13.78
N LEU A 182 20.47 -4.37 14.32
CA LEU A 182 19.57 -5.25 13.56
C LEU A 182 18.84 -4.49 12.45
N LEU A 183 18.34 -3.28 12.73
CA LEU A 183 17.66 -2.46 11.74
C LEU A 183 18.58 -2.14 10.55
N PHE A 184 19.74 -1.56 10.80
CA PHE A 184 20.61 -1.08 9.74
C PHE A 184 21.49 -2.20 9.13
N ASN A 185 22.13 -3.02 9.97
CA ASN A 185 23.15 -3.97 9.51
C ASN A 185 22.57 -5.30 9.00
N LEU A 186 21.30 -5.58 9.29
CA LEU A 186 20.65 -6.78 8.81
C LEU A 186 19.42 -6.44 7.96
N TYR A 187 18.40 -5.82 8.53
CA TYR A 187 17.11 -5.66 7.87
C TYR A 187 17.19 -4.72 6.67
N LEU A 188 17.63 -3.47 6.86
CA LEU A 188 17.77 -2.51 5.76
C LEU A 188 18.87 -2.91 4.77
N LYS A 189 19.96 -3.53 5.26
CA LYS A 189 20.99 -4.10 4.40
C LYS A 189 20.43 -5.14 3.44
N LEU A 190 19.65 -6.12 3.94
CA LEU A 190 19.05 -7.15 3.09
C LEU A 190 18.09 -6.55 2.05
N LEU A 191 17.35 -5.51 2.42
CA LEU A 191 16.48 -4.80 1.50
C LEU A 191 17.26 -3.99 0.47
N TYR A 192 18.41 -3.43 0.86
CA TYR A 192 19.34 -2.74 -0.06
C TYR A 192 19.95 -3.71 -1.07
N ASP A 193 20.40 -4.89 -0.60
CA ASP A 193 21.00 -5.93 -1.45
C ASP A 193 19.98 -6.60 -2.38
N GLY A 194 18.76 -6.80 -1.90
CA GLY A 194 17.67 -7.41 -2.66
C GLY A 194 16.96 -6.46 -3.62
N GLY A 195 17.18 -5.16 -3.46
CA GLY A 195 16.44 -4.11 -4.15
C GLY A 195 15.03 -3.92 -3.60
N ILE A 196 14.59 -2.69 -3.51
CA ILE A 196 13.19 -2.32 -3.25
C ILE A 196 12.71 -1.49 -4.43
N SER A 197 11.57 -1.87 -4.99
CA SER A 197 10.88 -1.03 -5.96
C SER A 197 10.45 0.27 -5.30
N GLU A 198 10.59 1.39 -6.03
CA GLU A 198 9.85 2.59 -5.68
C GLU A 198 8.35 2.28 -5.70
N TYR A 199 7.57 3.10 -5.01
CA TYR A 199 6.12 2.95 -4.99
C TYR A 199 5.57 2.77 -6.42
N GLU A 200 4.83 1.69 -6.63
CA GLU A 200 4.05 1.42 -7.84
C GLU A 200 2.57 1.60 -7.48
N ASP A 201 1.89 2.51 -8.16
CA ASP A 201 0.44 2.58 -8.11
C ASP A 201 -0.12 1.52 -9.07
N GLU A 202 -0.77 0.48 -8.54
CA GLU A 202 -1.39 -0.56 -9.36
C GLU A 202 -2.53 -0.01 -10.24
N ALA A 203 -3.13 1.11 -9.84
CA ALA A 203 -4.19 1.78 -10.59
C ALA A 203 -3.65 2.73 -11.67
N GLU A 204 -2.44 3.26 -11.52
CA GLU A 204 -1.78 4.16 -12.47
C GLU A 204 -0.49 3.55 -13.02
N TYR A 205 -0.59 2.80 -14.11
CA TYR A 205 0.56 2.17 -14.77
C TYR A 205 1.65 3.15 -15.25
N ALA A 206 1.31 4.42 -15.38
CA ALA A 206 2.25 5.47 -15.75
C ALA A 206 1.74 6.82 -15.24
N PRO A 207 2.33 7.40 -14.20
CA PRO A 207 1.92 8.71 -13.68
C PRO A 207 2.04 9.78 -14.76
N SER A 208 1.04 10.65 -14.81
CA SER A 208 1.02 11.74 -15.79
C SER A 208 2.15 12.73 -15.52
N GLY A 209 2.85 13.15 -16.59
CA GLY A 209 3.96 14.11 -16.51
C GLY A 209 5.32 13.50 -16.27
N CYS A 210 5.43 12.17 -16.26
CA CYS A 210 6.68 11.46 -16.21
C CYS A 210 6.95 10.73 -17.53
N VAL A 211 8.22 10.52 -17.83
CA VAL A 211 8.67 9.56 -18.84
C VAL A 211 8.78 8.19 -18.16
N SER A 212 8.07 7.20 -18.70
CA SER A 212 8.07 5.86 -18.12
C SER A 212 9.22 5.01 -18.66
N PHE A 213 10.08 4.55 -17.77
CA PHE A 213 11.16 3.60 -18.09
C PHE A 213 10.69 2.18 -17.76
N LEU A 214 10.49 1.38 -18.79
CA LEU A 214 9.91 0.04 -18.67
C LEU A 214 10.76 -0.99 -19.42
N THR A 215 10.77 -2.21 -18.95
CA THR A 215 11.19 -3.33 -19.81
C THR A 215 10.06 -3.66 -20.78
N ILE A 216 10.40 -4.24 -21.93
CA ILE A 216 9.38 -4.65 -22.91
C ILE A 216 8.35 -5.61 -22.27
N HIS A 217 8.78 -6.48 -21.35
CA HIS A 217 7.87 -7.39 -20.64
C HIS A 217 6.88 -6.65 -19.71
N GLN A 218 7.33 -5.59 -19.05
CA GLN A 218 6.47 -4.76 -18.18
C GLN A 218 5.42 -3.98 -18.99
N SER A 219 5.72 -3.64 -20.26
CA SER A 219 4.81 -2.89 -21.10
C SER A 219 3.67 -3.73 -21.71
N LYS A 220 3.63 -5.05 -21.43
CA LYS A 220 2.60 -5.93 -21.97
C LYS A 220 1.21 -5.50 -21.50
N GLY A 221 0.31 -5.25 -22.47
CA GLY A 221 -1.05 -4.77 -22.21
C GLY A 221 -1.20 -3.25 -22.09
N MET A 222 -0.08 -2.49 -22.07
CA MET A 222 -0.10 -1.03 -22.04
C MET A 222 0.02 -0.45 -23.46
N GLU A 223 -0.39 0.82 -23.60
CA GLU A 223 -0.20 1.62 -24.80
C GLU A 223 0.20 3.04 -24.43
N PHE A 224 1.07 3.65 -25.23
CA PHE A 224 1.60 5.00 -24.96
C PHE A 224 1.54 5.84 -26.23
N PRO A 225 1.23 7.14 -26.12
CA PRO A 225 1.27 8.05 -27.29
C PRO A 225 2.62 8.07 -27.99
N ILE A 226 3.71 8.05 -27.21
CA ILE A 226 5.09 8.04 -27.74
C ILE A 226 5.85 6.91 -27.08
N VAL A 227 6.51 6.09 -27.85
CA VAL A 227 7.38 5.01 -27.39
C VAL A 227 8.76 5.17 -27.97
N LEU A 228 9.79 5.18 -27.11
CA LEU A 228 11.18 5.11 -27.51
C LEU A 228 11.71 3.70 -27.21
N VAL A 229 12.25 3.03 -28.21
CA VAL A 229 12.84 1.69 -28.05
C VAL A 229 14.36 1.79 -28.22
N ASP A 230 15.08 1.63 -27.09
CA ASP A 230 16.54 1.64 -27.05
C ASP A 230 17.05 0.21 -27.01
N SER A 231 17.42 -0.35 -28.10
CA SER A 231 18.04 -1.69 -28.13
C SER A 231 18.16 -2.29 -29.52
N LEU A 232 18.16 -1.46 -30.56
CA LEU A 232 18.35 -1.95 -31.94
C LEU A 232 19.72 -2.61 -32.20
N SER A 233 20.65 -2.49 -31.24
CA SER A 233 21.94 -3.19 -31.26
C SER A 233 21.85 -4.67 -30.88
N ASN A 234 20.73 -5.12 -30.31
CA ASN A 234 20.58 -6.48 -29.81
C ASN A 234 20.43 -7.51 -30.93
N VAL A 235 20.83 -8.74 -30.60
CA VAL A 235 20.75 -9.90 -31.47
C VAL A 235 20.04 -11.06 -30.73
N PRO A 236 19.43 -12.01 -31.44
CA PRO A 236 18.82 -13.19 -30.83
C PRO A 236 19.81 -13.95 -29.95
N ARG A 237 19.49 -14.14 -28.68
CA ARG A 237 20.31 -14.87 -27.72
C ARG A 237 19.95 -16.35 -27.71
N LYS A 238 20.93 -17.23 -27.47
CA LYS A 238 20.68 -18.65 -27.30
C LYS A 238 19.75 -18.86 -26.10
N THR A 239 18.66 -19.54 -26.33
CA THR A 239 17.78 -20.03 -25.24
C THR A 239 18.36 -21.35 -24.75
N TYR A 240 18.61 -21.45 -23.45
CA TYR A 240 18.99 -22.74 -22.85
C TYR A 240 17.70 -23.52 -22.60
N LYS A 241 17.72 -24.84 -22.89
CA LYS A 241 16.65 -25.73 -22.43
C LYS A 241 16.63 -25.67 -20.91
N ASP A 242 15.48 -25.39 -20.34
CA ASP A 242 15.31 -25.53 -18.91
C ASP A 242 15.07 -27.01 -18.54
N LEU A 243 15.26 -27.33 -17.27
CA LEU A 243 15.08 -28.68 -16.75
C LEU A 243 13.67 -29.22 -17.02
N MET A 244 12.65 -28.36 -16.98
CA MET A 244 11.26 -28.75 -17.23
C MET A 244 11.04 -29.18 -18.67
N THR A 245 11.61 -28.44 -19.62
CA THR A 245 11.56 -28.80 -21.05
C THR A 245 12.22 -30.14 -21.32
N GLU A 246 13.38 -30.43 -20.69
CA GLU A 246 14.03 -31.74 -20.80
C GLU A 246 13.20 -32.86 -20.19
N VAL A 247 12.54 -32.63 -19.06
CA VAL A 247 11.63 -33.59 -18.42
C VAL A 247 10.40 -33.84 -19.29
N GLU A 248 9.79 -32.80 -19.83
CA GLU A 248 8.63 -32.93 -20.73
C GLU A 248 8.96 -33.73 -21.97
N GLU A 249 10.07 -33.42 -22.64
CA GLU A 249 10.53 -34.20 -23.80
C GLU A 249 10.77 -35.67 -23.48
N LYS A 250 11.43 -35.93 -22.35
CA LYS A 250 11.85 -37.29 -21.97
C LYS A 250 10.70 -38.17 -21.50
N TYR A 251 9.72 -37.61 -20.79
CA TYR A 251 8.68 -38.37 -20.10
C TYR A 251 7.28 -38.21 -20.68
N PHE A 252 6.99 -37.05 -21.27
CA PHE A 252 5.64 -36.77 -21.82
C PHE A 252 5.57 -36.87 -23.33
N HIS A 253 6.72 -36.99 -24.02
CA HIS A 253 6.82 -37.10 -25.50
C HIS A 253 6.01 -36.04 -26.25
N ARG A 254 5.88 -34.86 -25.70
CA ARG A 254 5.22 -33.74 -26.35
C ARG A 254 6.19 -33.12 -27.35
N PRO A 255 5.83 -33.01 -28.63
CA PRO A 255 6.65 -32.27 -29.57
C PRO A 255 6.73 -30.81 -29.13
N ALA A 256 7.90 -30.18 -29.27
CA ALA A 256 8.04 -28.77 -29.06
C ALA A 256 7.06 -28.01 -29.96
N PHE A 257 6.43 -26.96 -29.40
CA PHE A 257 5.52 -26.09 -30.15
C PHE A 257 6.25 -25.43 -31.35
N GLU A 258 7.53 -25.15 -31.16
CA GLU A 258 8.42 -24.54 -32.14
C GLU A 258 9.75 -25.30 -32.24
N PRO A 259 10.42 -25.29 -33.45
CA PRO A 259 11.77 -25.84 -33.56
C PRO A 259 12.74 -25.16 -32.58
N TYR A 260 13.42 -25.91 -31.73
CA TYR A 260 14.32 -25.38 -30.70
C TYR A 260 15.44 -24.50 -31.23
N ASP A 261 15.96 -24.80 -32.40
CA ASP A 261 16.99 -24.03 -33.09
C ASP A 261 16.50 -22.66 -33.55
N GLN A 262 15.19 -22.51 -33.75
CA GLN A 262 14.53 -21.28 -34.18
C GLN A 262 13.92 -20.46 -33.03
N THR A 263 13.68 -21.04 -31.87
CA THR A 263 13.01 -20.40 -30.73
C THR A 263 13.62 -19.03 -30.38
N LYS A 264 14.97 -18.91 -30.40
CA LYS A 264 15.67 -17.64 -30.13
C LYS A 264 15.28 -16.51 -31.09
N TYR A 265 14.95 -16.84 -32.37
CA TYR A 265 14.53 -15.85 -33.35
C TYR A 265 13.06 -15.49 -33.13
N PHE A 266 12.22 -16.48 -32.84
CA PHE A 266 10.81 -16.23 -32.57
C PHE A 266 10.62 -15.40 -31.32
N ASP A 267 11.33 -15.70 -30.23
CA ASP A 267 11.28 -14.92 -28.98
C ASP A 267 11.78 -13.50 -29.20
N PHE A 268 12.87 -13.34 -29.95
CA PHE A 268 13.40 -12.03 -30.30
C PHE A 268 12.37 -11.18 -31.05
N TRP A 269 11.74 -11.74 -32.11
CA TRP A 269 10.75 -11.00 -32.88
C TRP A 269 9.45 -10.75 -32.12
N ARG A 270 8.98 -11.67 -31.31
CA ARG A 270 7.82 -11.46 -30.41
C ARG A 270 8.08 -10.32 -29.44
N LEU A 271 9.29 -10.24 -28.90
CA LEU A 271 9.66 -9.19 -27.96
C LEU A 271 9.61 -7.82 -28.65
N TYR A 272 10.24 -7.68 -29.81
CA TYR A 272 10.21 -6.40 -30.53
C TYR A 272 8.84 -6.07 -31.13
N TYR A 273 8.08 -7.06 -31.58
CA TYR A 273 6.68 -6.85 -31.94
C TYR A 273 5.89 -6.27 -30.76
N THR A 274 6.08 -6.82 -29.57
CA THR A 274 5.44 -6.29 -28.36
C THR A 274 5.86 -4.84 -28.12
N ALA A 275 7.15 -4.52 -28.20
CA ALA A 275 7.63 -3.16 -27.99
C ALA A 275 7.05 -2.15 -28.99
N PHE A 276 7.12 -2.49 -30.28
CA PHE A 276 6.70 -1.59 -31.35
C PHE A 276 5.18 -1.37 -31.36
N SER A 277 4.40 -2.39 -31.02
CA SER A 277 2.94 -2.31 -30.95
C SER A 277 2.42 -1.51 -29.75
N ARG A 278 3.28 -1.00 -28.86
CA ARG A 278 2.87 -0.15 -27.73
C ARG A 278 2.69 1.31 -28.11
N ALA A 279 3.24 1.74 -29.24
CA ALA A 279 3.11 3.12 -29.70
C ALA A 279 1.74 3.37 -30.35
N GLN A 280 1.03 4.40 -29.88
CA GLN A 280 -0.24 4.85 -30.48
C GLN A 280 -0.02 5.85 -31.60
N ASN A 281 0.93 6.78 -31.46
CA ASN A 281 1.13 7.89 -32.39
C ASN A 281 2.57 7.95 -32.95
N LEU A 282 3.59 7.78 -32.09
CA LEU A 282 4.97 7.92 -32.49
C LEU A 282 5.85 6.82 -31.89
N LEU A 283 6.53 6.07 -32.74
CA LEU A 283 7.55 5.11 -32.38
C LEU A 283 8.92 5.69 -32.76
N VAL A 284 9.80 5.86 -31.77
CA VAL A 284 11.18 6.30 -31.95
C VAL A 284 12.12 5.15 -31.70
N LEU A 285 12.98 4.86 -32.65
CA LEU A 285 13.97 3.78 -32.57
C LEU A 285 15.35 4.38 -32.33
N THR A 286 16.04 3.93 -31.28
CA THR A 286 17.37 4.41 -30.92
C THR A 286 18.38 3.28 -30.84
N CYS A 287 19.64 3.61 -31.00
CA CYS A 287 20.75 2.69 -30.81
C CYS A 287 22.00 3.40 -30.31
N ASP A 288 22.91 2.66 -29.66
CA ASP A 288 24.18 3.18 -29.13
C ASP A 288 25.24 3.18 -30.24
N GLU A 289 25.63 4.35 -30.75
CA GLU A 289 26.61 4.52 -31.81
C GLU A 289 28.01 3.99 -31.45
N ASN A 290 28.33 3.89 -30.16
CA ASN A 290 29.60 3.33 -29.70
C ASN A 290 29.65 1.81 -29.77
N LYS A 291 28.52 1.16 -29.95
CA LYS A 291 28.38 -0.29 -30.16
C LYS A 291 28.02 -0.54 -31.63
N ARG A 292 28.20 -1.75 -32.11
CA ARG A 292 27.85 -2.10 -33.51
C ARG A 292 26.33 -1.91 -33.72
N THR A 293 25.96 -0.77 -34.28
CA THR A 293 24.56 -0.39 -34.36
C THR A 293 24.19 0.16 -35.72
N PRO A 294 22.95 -0.07 -36.15
CA PRO A 294 22.01 -1.08 -35.64
C PRO A 294 22.49 -2.51 -35.94
N SER A 295 21.93 -3.51 -35.24
CA SER A 295 22.22 -4.91 -35.58
C SER A 295 21.69 -5.26 -36.95
N GLN A 296 22.22 -6.32 -37.56
CA GLN A 296 21.77 -6.77 -38.91
C GLN A 296 20.26 -7.02 -39.05
N TYR A 297 19.54 -7.24 -37.94
CA TYR A 297 18.11 -7.48 -37.89
C TYR A 297 17.26 -6.21 -38.04
N PHE A 298 17.85 -5.05 -37.75
CA PHE A 298 17.15 -3.76 -37.80
C PHE A 298 17.78 -2.75 -38.75
N ARG A 299 18.86 -3.11 -39.43
CA ARG A 299 19.59 -2.17 -40.28
C ARG A 299 18.71 -1.59 -41.39
N ASP A 300 17.99 -2.44 -42.10
CA ASP A 300 17.15 -2.01 -43.20
C ASP A 300 16.06 -1.03 -42.72
N ILE A 301 15.40 -1.36 -41.59
CA ILE A 301 14.39 -0.48 -40.98
C ILE A 301 15.01 0.85 -40.55
N TYR A 302 16.18 0.80 -39.93
CA TYR A 302 16.86 2.01 -39.43
C TYR A 302 17.32 2.94 -40.57
N ASP A 303 17.77 2.37 -41.69
CA ASP A 303 18.22 3.12 -42.84
C ASP A 303 17.05 3.72 -43.68
N GLU A 304 15.86 3.15 -43.58
CA GLU A 304 14.67 3.59 -44.33
C GLU A 304 13.83 4.63 -43.58
N ILE A 305 13.87 4.67 -42.22
CA ILE A 305 13.05 5.60 -41.43
C ILE A 305 13.69 6.98 -41.34
N GLN A 306 12.84 8.01 -41.23
CA GLN A 306 13.27 9.39 -41.05
C GLN A 306 14.01 9.60 -39.74
N SER A 307 15.16 10.29 -39.77
CA SER A 307 15.89 10.68 -38.57
C SER A 307 15.15 11.81 -37.82
N VAL A 308 15.10 11.71 -36.49
CA VAL A 308 14.53 12.76 -35.61
C VAL A 308 15.34 14.06 -35.70
N ASP A 309 16.64 13.98 -36.02
CA ASP A 309 17.54 15.12 -36.19
C ASP A 309 17.50 15.73 -37.60
N SER A 310 16.66 15.20 -38.52
CA SER A 310 16.53 15.77 -39.84
C SER A 310 15.71 17.07 -39.82
N ASP A 311 16.07 18.03 -40.64
CA ASP A 311 15.33 19.31 -40.80
C ASP A 311 13.90 19.10 -41.29
N GLU A 312 13.58 17.93 -41.82
CA GLU A 312 12.25 17.54 -42.33
C GLU A 312 11.34 16.95 -41.22
N PHE A 313 11.88 16.64 -40.04
CA PHE A 313 11.09 16.07 -38.94
C PHE A 313 10.41 17.16 -38.10
N ASP A 314 9.09 17.24 -38.15
CA ASP A 314 8.29 18.16 -37.35
C ASP A 314 7.35 17.42 -36.39
N LEU A 315 7.62 17.53 -35.08
CA LEU A 315 6.81 16.96 -34.03
C LEU A 315 5.39 17.55 -33.97
N SER A 316 5.17 18.75 -34.56
CA SER A 316 3.86 19.41 -34.59
C SER A 316 2.88 18.72 -35.56
N GLU A 317 3.36 17.95 -36.51
CA GLU A 317 2.52 17.16 -37.42
C GLU A 317 1.83 15.98 -36.74
N PHE A 318 2.32 15.55 -35.57
CA PHE A 318 1.75 14.44 -34.81
C PHE A 318 0.60 14.91 -33.94
N SER A 319 -0.60 14.42 -34.21
CA SER A 319 -1.78 14.65 -33.40
C SER A 319 -1.82 13.68 -32.23
N PHE A 320 -1.42 14.15 -31.04
CA PHE A 320 -1.53 13.35 -29.81
C PHE A 320 -2.94 13.45 -29.24
N GLN A 321 -3.71 12.37 -29.36
CA GLN A 321 -5.01 12.27 -28.72
C GLN A 321 -4.83 12.19 -27.20
N SER A 322 -5.74 12.85 -26.46
CA SER A 322 -5.80 12.63 -25.01
C SER A 322 -6.14 11.17 -24.74
N VAL A 323 -5.35 10.52 -23.90
CA VAL A 323 -5.66 9.15 -23.43
C VAL A 323 -7.09 9.14 -22.89
N LYS A 324 -7.93 8.23 -23.39
CA LYS A 324 -9.27 8.03 -22.83
C LYS A 324 -9.10 7.78 -21.33
N LYS A 325 -9.77 8.57 -20.50
CA LYS A 325 -9.89 8.25 -19.09
C LYS A 325 -10.52 6.87 -19.01
N VAL A 326 -9.77 5.88 -18.57
CA VAL A 326 -10.35 4.59 -18.19
C VAL A 326 -11.26 4.92 -17.01
N ASN A 327 -12.55 4.71 -17.17
CA ASN A 327 -13.54 5.04 -16.15
C ASN A 327 -13.55 3.91 -15.10
N LEU A 328 -12.43 3.77 -14.39
CA LEU A 328 -12.35 2.92 -13.21
C LEU A 328 -13.09 3.64 -12.09
N LYS A 329 -14.21 3.07 -11.67
CA LYS A 329 -14.98 3.62 -10.56
C LYS A 329 -14.30 3.24 -9.25
N ASN A 330 -13.89 4.22 -8.49
CA ASN A 330 -13.36 4.01 -7.15
C ASN A 330 -14.46 3.50 -6.21
N SER A 331 -14.07 2.66 -5.27
CA SER A 331 -14.96 2.14 -4.24
C SER A 331 -14.79 2.92 -2.94
N PHE A 332 -15.92 3.34 -2.36
CA PHE A 332 -15.94 4.08 -1.12
C PHE A 332 -16.85 3.42 -0.09
N SER A 333 -16.33 3.21 1.12
CA SER A 333 -17.11 2.73 2.25
C SER A 333 -17.36 3.85 3.27
N PHE A 334 -18.45 3.76 4.01
CA PHE A 334 -18.78 4.77 5.02
C PHE A 334 -17.71 4.84 6.12
N THR A 335 -17.30 3.71 6.67
CA THR A 335 -16.36 3.65 7.80
C THR A 335 -14.92 3.97 7.41
N SER A 336 -14.44 3.38 6.31
CA SER A 336 -13.03 3.48 5.93
C SER A 336 -12.68 4.74 5.16
N HIS A 337 -13.66 5.40 4.52
CA HIS A 337 -13.44 6.57 3.68
C HIS A 337 -14.17 7.79 4.23
N ILE A 338 -15.51 7.76 4.27
CA ILE A 338 -16.29 8.95 4.64
C ILE A 338 -16.01 9.39 6.07
N THR A 339 -16.08 8.44 7.03
CA THR A 339 -15.80 8.75 8.45
C THR A 339 -14.39 9.29 8.67
N VAL A 340 -13.39 8.72 8.00
CA VAL A 340 -12.01 9.17 8.13
C VAL A 340 -11.84 10.58 7.55
N TYR A 341 -12.41 10.83 6.37
CA TYR A 341 -12.37 12.15 5.73
C TYR A 341 -13.07 13.22 6.55
N GLU A 342 -14.30 12.97 7.02
CA GLU A 342 -15.07 13.90 7.85
C GLU A 342 -14.39 14.18 9.20
N THR A 343 -13.69 13.19 9.77
CA THR A 343 -12.93 13.37 11.00
C THR A 343 -11.69 14.22 10.76
N CYS A 344 -10.94 13.93 9.71
CA CYS A 344 -9.75 14.66 9.33
C CYS A 344 -9.35 14.36 7.88
N ALA A 345 -9.59 15.29 6.97
CA ALA A 345 -9.23 15.15 5.56
C ALA A 345 -7.72 14.91 5.36
N LEU A 346 -6.87 15.50 6.22
CA LEU A 346 -5.42 15.27 6.19
C LEU A 346 -5.07 13.83 6.57
N GLN A 347 -5.76 13.25 7.55
CA GLN A 347 -5.61 11.83 7.91
C GLN A 347 -6.01 10.92 6.75
N TYR A 348 -7.09 11.26 6.04
CA TYR A 348 -7.51 10.55 4.84
C TYR A 348 -6.42 10.59 3.77
N LYS A 349 -5.89 11.78 3.45
CA LYS A 349 -4.78 11.96 2.50
C LYS A 349 -3.61 11.05 2.84
N PHE A 350 -3.13 11.05 4.09
CA PHE A 350 -1.96 10.27 4.46
C PHE A 350 -2.21 8.76 4.52
N TYR A 351 -3.32 8.31 5.09
CA TYR A 351 -3.53 6.88 5.32
C TYR A 351 -4.23 6.16 4.19
N LYS A 352 -5.03 6.87 3.37
CA LYS A 352 -5.80 6.25 2.29
C LYS A 352 -5.24 6.54 0.90
N GLU A 353 -4.83 7.76 0.63
CA GLU A 353 -4.29 8.12 -0.67
C GLU A 353 -2.78 7.85 -0.79
N LEU A 354 -2.02 8.17 0.24
CA LEU A 354 -0.56 8.06 0.26
C LEU A 354 -0.04 6.80 0.93
N GLU A 355 -0.90 6.03 1.60
CA GLU A 355 -0.60 4.73 2.22
C GLU A 355 0.49 4.76 3.31
N PHE A 356 0.57 5.86 4.05
CA PHE A 356 1.40 5.90 5.25
C PHE A 356 0.92 4.85 6.25
N MET A 357 1.85 4.17 6.90
CA MET A 357 1.52 3.17 7.89
C MET A 357 0.88 3.83 9.12
N PRO A 358 -0.37 3.53 9.48
CA PRO A 358 -0.98 4.07 10.68
C PRO A 358 -0.22 3.58 11.93
N VAL A 359 -0.20 4.42 12.96
CA VAL A 359 0.29 3.98 14.28
C VAL A 359 -0.59 2.83 14.76
N ARG A 360 0.02 1.72 15.13
CA ARG A 360 -0.68 0.51 15.55
C ARG A 360 -1.57 0.79 16.76
N GLN A 361 -2.82 0.35 16.66
CA GLN A 361 -3.79 0.46 17.74
C GLN A 361 -4.29 -0.92 18.14
N ASN A 362 -3.91 -1.39 19.30
CA ASN A 362 -4.40 -2.66 19.88
C ASN A 362 -5.93 -2.71 19.97
N ALA A 363 -6.59 -1.55 20.11
CA ALA A 363 -8.03 -1.45 20.15
C ALA A 363 -8.70 -1.90 18.84
N MET A 364 -8.08 -1.66 17.68
CA MET A 364 -8.61 -2.12 16.38
C MET A 364 -8.54 -3.64 16.29
N MET A 365 -7.38 -4.23 16.60
CA MET A 365 -7.22 -5.68 16.61
C MET A 365 -8.18 -6.36 17.59
N PHE A 366 -8.41 -5.77 18.78
CA PHE A 366 -9.38 -6.26 19.75
C PHE A 366 -10.79 -6.33 19.13
N GLY A 367 -11.22 -5.24 18.48
CA GLY A 367 -12.51 -5.18 17.80
C GLY A 367 -12.65 -6.23 16.70
N THR A 368 -11.68 -6.31 15.81
CA THR A 368 -11.66 -7.27 14.69
C THR A 368 -11.72 -8.71 15.20
N LEU A 369 -10.95 -9.06 16.23
CA LEU A 369 -10.94 -10.40 16.82
C LEU A 369 -12.33 -10.81 17.39
N VAL A 370 -13.00 -9.87 18.07
CA VAL A 370 -14.37 -10.10 18.58
C VAL A 370 -15.34 -10.32 17.43
N HIS A 371 -15.27 -9.47 16.37
CA HIS A 371 -16.15 -9.57 15.19
C HIS A 371 -15.95 -10.87 14.43
N GLU A 372 -14.71 -11.24 14.05
CA GLU A 372 -14.42 -12.47 13.32
C GLU A 372 -14.88 -13.72 14.08
N THR A 373 -14.72 -13.74 15.42
CA THR A 373 -15.16 -14.89 16.20
C THR A 373 -16.67 -14.95 16.31
N ILE A 374 -17.38 -13.83 16.41
CA ILE A 374 -18.84 -13.77 16.35
C ILE A 374 -19.34 -14.21 14.96
N GLU A 375 -18.64 -13.85 13.89
CA GLU A 375 -18.92 -14.32 12.54
C GLU A 375 -18.88 -15.85 12.45
N ASP A 376 -17.86 -16.50 13.01
CA ASP A 376 -17.76 -17.97 13.02
C ASP A 376 -18.95 -18.63 13.73
N ILE A 377 -19.40 -18.03 14.83
CA ILE A 377 -20.63 -18.45 15.53
C ILE A 377 -21.86 -18.35 14.60
N HIS A 378 -22.03 -17.21 13.92
CA HIS A 378 -23.15 -17.02 12.99
C HIS A 378 -23.07 -17.97 11.81
N ARG A 379 -21.90 -18.21 11.27
CA ARG A 379 -21.70 -19.19 10.18
C ARG A 379 -22.08 -20.60 10.61
N ALA A 380 -21.77 -21.00 11.84
CA ALA A 380 -22.20 -22.28 12.39
C ALA A 380 -23.74 -22.33 12.53
N ALA A 381 -24.36 -21.27 13.03
CA ALA A 381 -25.82 -21.17 13.15
C ALA A 381 -26.54 -21.27 11.78
N ILE A 382 -26.05 -20.54 10.76
CA ILE A 382 -26.59 -20.56 9.38
C ILE A 382 -26.48 -21.95 8.76
N ARG A 383 -25.41 -22.71 9.05
CA ARG A 383 -25.26 -24.10 8.59
C ARG A 383 -26.10 -25.11 9.35
N GLY A 384 -26.85 -24.67 10.36
CA GLY A 384 -27.63 -25.55 11.21
C GLY A 384 -26.81 -26.33 12.24
N GLU A 385 -25.58 -25.93 12.47
CA GLU A 385 -24.61 -26.57 13.39
C GLU A 385 -24.68 -25.92 14.78
N VAL A 386 -25.87 -25.65 15.30
CA VAL A 386 -26.05 -24.94 16.59
C VAL A 386 -25.45 -25.73 17.75
N ASP A 387 -25.46 -27.05 17.67
CA ASP A 387 -24.82 -27.95 18.64
C ASP A 387 -23.31 -27.78 18.76
N LYS A 388 -22.67 -27.21 17.75
CA LYS A 388 -21.23 -26.88 17.76
C LYS A 388 -20.92 -25.54 18.42
N ILE A 389 -21.93 -24.73 18.74
CA ILE A 389 -21.72 -23.43 19.42
C ILE A 389 -21.53 -23.68 20.91
N THR A 390 -20.34 -24.14 21.29
CA THR A 390 -19.93 -24.43 22.66
C THR A 390 -18.72 -23.56 23.03
N ASN A 391 -18.52 -23.32 24.32
CA ASN A 391 -17.38 -22.51 24.78
C ASN A 391 -16.02 -23.07 24.30
N ASP A 392 -15.86 -24.38 24.22
CA ASP A 392 -14.63 -25.03 23.75
C ASP A 392 -14.37 -24.74 22.25
N ASN A 393 -15.41 -24.81 21.42
CA ASN A 393 -15.30 -24.48 20.01
C ASN A 393 -15.12 -22.98 19.78
N ILE A 394 -15.82 -22.14 20.54
CA ILE A 394 -15.65 -20.68 20.51
C ILE A 394 -14.20 -20.31 20.85
N ALA A 395 -13.63 -20.90 21.90
CA ALA A 395 -12.22 -20.70 22.26
C ALA A 395 -11.27 -21.15 21.13
N THR A 396 -11.58 -22.26 20.46
CA THR A 396 -10.79 -22.77 19.33
C THR A 396 -10.84 -21.81 18.12
N TRP A 397 -12.02 -21.31 17.74
CA TRP A 397 -12.18 -20.32 16.67
C TRP A 397 -11.49 -19.01 17.02
N PHE A 398 -11.64 -18.55 18.26
CA PHE A 398 -10.98 -17.35 18.77
C PHE A 398 -9.45 -17.42 18.66
N GLU A 399 -8.84 -18.53 19.08
CA GLU A 399 -7.38 -18.72 18.96
C GLU A 399 -6.92 -18.80 17.50
N SER A 400 -7.70 -19.41 16.62
CA SER A 400 -7.42 -19.44 15.19
C SER A 400 -7.42 -18.04 14.59
N ASN A 401 -8.44 -17.25 14.88
CA ASN A 401 -8.59 -15.87 14.41
C ASN A 401 -7.48 -14.97 14.99
N TYR A 402 -7.18 -15.11 16.29
CA TYR A 402 -6.08 -14.38 16.90
C TYR A 402 -4.75 -14.64 16.20
N ASN A 403 -4.43 -15.91 15.94
CA ASN A 403 -3.19 -16.28 15.26
C ASN A 403 -3.13 -15.79 13.81
N SER A 404 -4.27 -15.73 13.12
CA SER A 404 -4.38 -15.14 11.78
C SER A 404 -4.15 -13.63 11.82
N LEU A 405 -4.83 -12.93 12.73
CA LEU A 405 -4.72 -11.49 12.89
C LEU A 405 -3.33 -11.04 13.32
N VAL A 406 -2.65 -11.77 14.20
CA VAL A 406 -1.25 -11.47 14.55
C VAL A 406 -0.36 -11.44 13.32
N LYS A 407 -0.60 -12.33 12.35
CA LYS A 407 0.18 -12.41 11.10
C LYS A 407 -0.17 -11.32 10.10
N SER A 408 -1.46 -10.99 9.96
CA SER A 408 -1.94 -10.01 8.99
C SER A 408 -1.77 -8.56 9.46
N GLU A 409 -2.19 -8.28 10.71
CA GLU A 409 -2.18 -6.93 11.27
C GLU A 409 -0.84 -6.53 11.90
N HIS A 410 0.09 -7.47 12.01
CA HIS A 410 1.40 -7.23 12.58
C HIS A 410 1.36 -6.59 13.98
N THR A 411 0.40 -6.98 14.81
CA THR A 411 0.23 -6.47 16.18
C THR A 411 -0.14 -7.60 17.14
N TYR A 412 -0.11 -7.33 18.44
CA TYR A 412 -0.38 -8.32 19.49
C TYR A 412 -1.33 -7.75 20.53
N LEU A 413 -2.19 -8.59 21.09
CA LEU A 413 -2.94 -8.28 22.30
C LEU A 413 -2.25 -8.89 23.52
N ALA A 414 -2.17 -8.14 24.60
CA ALA A 414 -1.76 -8.66 25.89
C ALA A 414 -2.78 -9.70 26.38
N GLU A 415 -2.33 -10.66 27.19
CA GLU A 415 -3.18 -11.73 27.72
C GLU A 415 -4.47 -11.23 28.38
N PRO A 416 -4.46 -10.19 29.24
CA PRO A 416 -5.70 -9.65 29.80
C PRO A 416 -6.69 -9.13 28.75
N GLN A 417 -6.18 -8.55 27.65
CA GLN A 417 -7.02 -8.07 26.55
C GLN A 417 -7.61 -9.23 25.76
N ARG A 418 -6.84 -10.29 25.51
CA ARG A 418 -7.34 -11.51 24.84
C ARG A 418 -8.46 -12.15 25.67
N ASN A 419 -8.25 -12.31 26.97
CA ASN A 419 -9.25 -12.88 27.87
C ASN A 419 -10.52 -12.02 27.91
N ALA A 420 -10.38 -10.70 27.92
CA ALA A 420 -11.53 -9.79 27.85
C ALA A 420 -12.30 -9.92 26.52
N ALA A 421 -11.59 -10.07 25.40
CA ALA A 421 -12.21 -10.27 24.09
C ALA A 421 -12.98 -11.59 24.02
N LEU A 422 -12.37 -12.69 24.47
CA LEU A 422 -13.02 -14.00 24.52
C LEU A 422 -14.31 -13.95 25.39
N SER A 423 -14.23 -13.34 26.59
CA SER A 423 -15.38 -13.20 27.47
C SER A 423 -16.53 -12.38 26.85
N GLN A 424 -16.24 -11.43 25.94
CA GLN A 424 -17.28 -10.71 25.20
C GLN A 424 -18.00 -11.62 24.21
N VAL A 425 -17.26 -12.48 23.52
CA VAL A 425 -17.82 -13.43 22.54
C VAL A 425 -18.66 -14.50 23.22
N GLU A 426 -18.15 -15.09 24.30
CA GLU A 426 -18.89 -16.08 25.10
C GLU A 426 -20.20 -15.51 25.64
N ARG A 427 -20.17 -14.31 26.21
CA ARG A 427 -21.37 -13.60 26.69
C ARG A 427 -22.37 -13.31 25.56
N TYR A 428 -21.88 -13.00 24.35
CA TYR A 428 -22.73 -12.84 23.18
C TYR A 428 -23.45 -14.15 22.84
N ALA A 429 -22.70 -15.26 22.78
CA ALA A 429 -23.24 -16.58 22.48
C ALA A 429 -24.33 -16.99 23.51
N GLU A 430 -24.07 -16.78 24.80
CA GLU A 430 -25.05 -17.04 25.86
C GLU A 430 -26.36 -16.22 25.67
N ARG A 431 -26.24 -14.92 25.33
CA ARG A 431 -27.41 -14.05 25.10
C ARG A 431 -28.20 -14.40 23.84
N MET A 432 -27.56 -15.04 22.89
CA MET A 432 -28.16 -15.47 21.63
C MET A 432 -28.73 -16.90 21.70
N ASP A 433 -28.49 -17.63 22.77
CA ASP A 433 -29.02 -19.00 22.92
C ASP A 433 -30.54 -19.07 22.70
N GLY A 434 -30.96 -20.06 21.94
CA GLY A 434 -32.37 -20.23 21.54
C GLY A 434 -32.87 -19.23 20.48
N LYS A 435 -32.06 -18.28 19.98
CA LYS A 435 -32.46 -17.24 18.99
C LYS A 435 -31.80 -17.40 17.63
N TRP A 436 -31.02 -18.44 17.42
CA TRP A 436 -30.23 -18.65 16.22
C TRP A 436 -31.04 -18.72 14.92
N ALA A 437 -32.28 -19.15 14.98
CA ALA A 437 -33.16 -19.23 13.82
C ALA A 437 -33.47 -17.88 13.15
N SER A 438 -33.23 -16.76 13.84
CA SER A 438 -33.40 -15.42 13.27
C SER A 438 -32.21 -14.97 12.41
N VAL A 439 -31.07 -15.62 12.52
CA VAL A 439 -29.86 -15.29 11.77
C VAL A 439 -30.03 -15.72 10.31
N GLN A 440 -30.07 -14.78 9.38
CA GLN A 440 -30.19 -15.07 7.95
C GLN A 440 -28.84 -15.00 7.23
N GLN A 441 -28.07 -13.94 7.47
CA GLN A 441 -26.77 -13.72 6.84
C GLN A 441 -25.81 -13.04 7.84
N ALA A 442 -24.53 -13.34 7.74
CA ALA A 442 -23.48 -12.75 8.53
C ALA A 442 -22.34 -12.26 7.62
N GLU A 443 -21.70 -11.15 7.99
CA GLU A 443 -20.59 -10.53 7.28
C GLU A 443 -20.88 -10.35 5.79
N VAL A 444 -21.99 -9.68 5.51
CA VAL A 444 -22.52 -9.54 4.15
C VAL A 444 -21.82 -8.39 3.45
N ASP A 445 -21.02 -8.71 2.43
CA ASP A 445 -20.48 -7.72 1.53
C ASP A 445 -21.58 -7.21 0.59
N VAL A 446 -21.85 -5.93 0.67
CA VAL A 446 -22.84 -5.25 -0.16
C VAL A 446 -22.19 -4.11 -0.92
N SER A 447 -22.44 -4.04 -2.22
CA SER A 447 -21.97 -2.96 -3.07
C SER A 447 -23.06 -2.44 -3.99
N LEU A 448 -23.04 -1.16 -4.26
CA LEU A 448 -23.95 -0.50 -5.20
C LEU A 448 -23.15 0.39 -6.16
N VAL A 449 -23.29 0.13 -7.44
CA VAL A 449 -22.65 0.93 -8.49
C VAL A 449 -23.47 2.18 -8.72
N LYS A 450 -22.88 3.35 -8.45
CA LYS A 450 -23.38 4.67 -8.79
C LYS A 450 -22.85 5.11 -10.17
N GLU A 451 -23.21 6.30 -10.61
CA GLU A 451 -22.76 6.83 -11.90
C GLU A 451 -21.23 6.96 -11.98
N ASP A 452 -20.59 7.51 -10.94
CA ASP A 452 -19.16 7.85 -10.93
C ASP A 452 -18.32 6.94 -10.01
N TYR A 453 -18.91 6.23 -9.07
CA TYR A 453 -18.23 5.45 -8.06
C TYR A 453 -19.05 4.25 -7.58
N ILE A 454 -18.49 3.46 -6.69
CA ILE A 454 -19.12 2.30 -6.06
C ILE A 454 -19.24 2.58 -4.55
N ILE A 455 -20.42 2.38 -3.97
CA ILE A 455 -20.58 2.36 -2.52
C ILE A 455 -20.38 0.93 -2.05
N ASP A 456 -19.46 0.72 -1.12
CA ASP A 456 -19.23 -0.57 -0.48
C ASP A 456 -19.60 -0.52 1.00
N GLY A 457 -20.09 -1.64 1.48
CA GLY A 457 -20.37 -1.85 2.89
C GLY A 457 -20.25 -3.31 3.27
N LYS A 458 -19.89 -3.55 4.51
CA LYS A 458 -19.87 -4.87 5.11
C LYS A 458 -20.78 -4.85 6.34
N ILE A 459 -21.80 -5.67 6.32
CA ILE A 459 -22.85 -5.70 7.35
C ILE A 459 -22.61 -6.92 8.23
N ASP A 460 -22.41 -6.71 9.51
CA ASP A 460 -22.04 -7.78 10.45
C ASP A 460 -23.12 -8.86 10.53
N LEU A 461 -24.39 -8.46 10.61
CA LEU A 461 -25.48 -9.42 10.75
C LEU A 461 -26.80 -8.91 10.16
N VAL A 462 -27.48 -9.77 9.39
CA VAL A 462 -28.86 -9.59 8.91
C VAL A 462 -29.75 -10.64 9.54
N LYS A 463 -30.80 -10.17 10.21
CA LYS A 463 -31.84 -11.00 10.85
C LYS A 463 -33.13 -10.93 10.08
N GLY A 464 -33.79 -12.08 9.91
CA GLY A 464 -35.15 -12.14 9.37
C GLY A 464 -36.20 -11.98 10.45
N VAL A 465 -37.15 -11.07 10.23
CA VAL A 465 -38.29 -10.83 11.15
C VAL A 465 -39.54 -10.53 10.33
N ASP A 466 -40.54 -11.39 10.40
CA ASP A 466 -41.88 -11.20 9.82
C ASP A 466 -41.91 -10.67 8.36
N GLY A 467 -41.07 -11.24 7.49
CA GLY A 467 -40.99 -10.85 6.08
C GLY A 467 -40.20 -9.57 5.82
N THR A 468 -39.60 -8.99 6.84
CA THR A 468 -38.63 -7.89 6.77
C THR A 468 -37.29 -8.33 7.31
N VAL A 469 -36.26 -7.47 7.19
CA VAL A 469 -34.96 -7.72 7.80
C VAL A 469 -34.62 -6.63 8.82
N GLU A 470 -33.87 -7.03 9.82
CA GLU A 470 -33.21 -6.14 10.77
C GLU A 470 -31.69 -6.25 10.58
N ILE A 471 -30.97 -5.15 10.57
CA ILE A 471 -29.51 -5.13 10.49
C ILE A 471 -28.90 -4.86 11.85
N VAL A 472 -27.80 -5.53 12.15
CA VAL A 472 -27.06 -5.37 13.41
C VAL A 472 -25.60 -5.10 13.08
N ASP A 473 -25.04 -4.10 13.73
CA ASP A 473 -23.62 -3.74 13.68
C ASP A 473 -23.04 -3.87 15.09
N PHE A 474 -21.97 -4.62 15.22
CA PHE A 474 -21.34 -4.90 16.51
C PHE A 474 -20.34 -3.82 16.89
N LYS A 475 -20.29 -3.51 18.18
CA LYS A 475 -19.28 -2.62 18.77
C LYS A 475 -18.65 -3.30 19.98
N SER A 476 -17.34 -3.53 19.94
CA SER A 476 -16.58 -4.24 20.98
C SER A 476 -16.30 -3.40 22.23
N GLU A 477 -17.01 -2.31 22.42
CA GLU A 477 -16.93 -1.43 23.56
C GLU A 477 -18.16 -1.54 24.47
N ARG A 478 -18.12 -0.89 25.65
CA ARG A 478 -19.30 -0.74 26.51
C ARG A 478 -20.30 0.23 25.87
N LYS A 479 -21.58 -0.01 26.13
CA LYS A 479 -22.64 0.87 25.65
C LYS A 479 -22.41 2.31 26.15
N PRO A 480 -22.30 3.30 25.26
CA PRO A 480 -22.01 4.66 25.64
C PRO A 480 -23.20 5.38 26.27
N ASP A 481 -22.90 6.42 27.04
CA ASP A 481 -23.91 7.37 27.49
C ASP A 481 -24.49 8.12 26.27
N MET A 482 -25.81 8.00 26.10
CA MET A 482 -26.55 8.53 24.95
C MET A 482 -26.45 10.05 24.80
N VAL A 483 -26.26 10.78 25.90
CA VAL A 483 -26.20 12.23 25.91
C VAL A 483 -24.78 12.72 25.67
N LYS A 484 -23.80 12.12 26.35
CA LYS A 484 -22.40 12.54 26.28
C LYS A 484 -21.72 12.19 24.95
N MET A 485 -22.18 11.10 24.32
CA MET A 485 -21.57 10.55 23.09
C MET A 485 -22.45 10.72 21.85
N ARG A 486 -23.25 11.79 21.84
CA ARG A 486 -24.26 12.02 20.78
C ARG A 486 -23.66 12.05 19.37
N GLU A 487 -22.53 12.73 19.17
CA GLU A 487 -21.88 12.80 17.85
C GLU A 487 -21.42 11.43 17.35
N ARG A 488 -20.82 10.64 18.22
CA ARG A 488 -20.38 9.28 17.88
C ARG A 488 -21.56 8.36 17.53
N LEU A 489 -22.63 8.47 18.30
CA LEU A 489 -23.86 7.70 18.04
C LEU A 489 -24.54 8.13 16.73
N GLU A 490 -24.47 9.42 16.38
CA GLU A 490 -24.95 9.91 15.10
C GLU A 490 -24.14 9.34 13.94
N HIS A 491 -22.84 9.24 14.10
CA HIS A 491 -21.95 8.61 13.12
C HIS A 491 -22.31 7.14 12.88
N TYR A 492 -22.50 6.37 13.95
CA TYR A 492 -22.93 4.98 13.84
C TYR A 492 -24.34 4.84 13.25
N ARG A 493 -25.23 5.77 13.55
CA ARG A 493 -26.57 5.80 12.96
C ARG A 493 -26.50 6.00 11.44
N ARG A 494 -25.67 6.93 10.96
CA ARG A 494 -25.44 7.16 9.53
C ARG A 494 -24.84 5.92 8.84
N GLN A 495 -23.90 5.23 9.47
CA GLN A 495 -23.37 3.96 8.99
C GLN A 495 -24.50 2.94 8.74
N LEU A 496 -25.33 2.73 9.74
CA LEU A 496 -26.48 1.81 9.63
C LEU A 496 -27.47 2.23 8.54
N GLN A 497 -27.69 3.52 8.35
CA GLN A 497 -28.56 4.04 7.29
C GLN A 497 -28.02 3.75 5.89
N ILE A 498 -26.71 3.86 5.67
CA ILE A 498 -26.07 3.43 4.42
C ILE A 498 -26.23 1.92 4.22
N TYR A 499 -26.04 1.12 5.25
CA TYR A 499 -26.23 -0.33 5.18
C TYR A 499 -27.68 -0.72 4.86
N ALA A 500 -28.65 -0.06 5.46
CA ALA A 500 -30.06 -0.26 5.15
C ALA A 500 -30.36 0.08 3.68
N TYR A 501 -29.84 1.21 3.20
CA TYR A 501 -29.98 1.59 1.80
C TYR A 501 -29.38 0.53 0.86
N LEU A 502 -28.17 0.05 1.13
CA LEU A 502 -27.50 -0.95 0.29
C LEU A 502 -28.26 -2.28 0.24
N ILE A 503 -28.76 -2.77 1.38
CA ILE A 503 -29.57 -3.99 1.44
C ILE A 503 -30.85 -3.83 0.61
N GLU A 504 -31.59 -2.74 0.78
CA GLU A 504 -32.83 -2.52 0.04
C GLU A 504 -32.62 -2.41 -1.47
N GLN A 505 -31.57 -1.69 -1.89
CA GLN A 505 -31.26 -1.55 -3.32
C GLN A 505 -30.79 -2.85 -3.96
N ARG A 506 -30.02 -3.66 -3.24
CA ARG A 506 -29.44 -4.89 -3.78
C ARG A 506 -30.42 -6.08 -3.75
N THR A 507 -31.15 -6.24 -2.64
CA THR A 507 -31.96 -7.43 -2.41
C THR A 507 -33.46 -7.22 -2.59
N GLY A 508 -33.92 -5.97 -2.56
CA GLY A 508 -35.34 -5.62 -2.52
C GLY A 508 -36.03 -5.91 -1.17
N GLN A 509 -35.28 -6.43 -0.19
CA GLN A 509 -35.81 -6.71 1.15
C GLN A 509 -35.99 -5.40 1.93
N LYS A 510 -37.12 -5.24 2.60
CA LYS A 510 -37.35 -4.04 3.42
C LYS A 510 -36.67 -4.17 4.78
N VAL A 511 -35.91 -3.15 5.14
CA VAL A 511 -35.32 -3.02 6.47
C VAL A 511 -36.33 -2.40 7.42
N SER A 512 -36.61 -3.06 8.55
CA SER A 512 -37.56 -2.56 9.56
C SER A 512 -36.86 -1.79 10.68
N LYS A 513 -35.73 -2.29 11.16
CA LYS A 513 -34.94 -1.68 12.24
C LYS A 513 -33.45 -1.85 12.01
N MET A 514 -32.70 -0.98 12.65
CA MET A 514 -31.25 -0.97 12.65
C MET A 514 -30.75 -0.99 14.09
N HIS A 515 -29.76 -1.82 14.38
CA HIS A 515 -29.26 -2.03 15.75
C HIS A 515 -27.77 -1.84 15.85
N LEU A 516 -27.33 -1.17 16.91
CA LEU A 516 -25.95 -1.25 17.44
C LEU A 516 -25.97 -2.25 18.59
N TYR A 517 -25.10 -3.24 18.54
CA TYR A 517 -24.93 -4.22 19.62
C TYR A 517 -23.57 -4.06 20.27
N TYR A 518 -23.55 -3.69 21.55
CA TYR A 518 -22.34 -3.46 22.32
C TYR A 518 -21.91 -4.72 23.06
N THR A 519 -20.94 -5.46 22.53
CA THR A 519 -20.48 -6.74 23.12
C THR A 519 -19.76 -6.53 24.45
N GLY A 520 -19.16 -5.35 24.65
CA GLY A 520 -18.53 -4.96 25.93
C GLY A 520 -19.48 -4.64 27.06
N GLU A 521 -20.82 -4.59 26.80
CA GLU A 521 -21.81 -4.36 27.85
C GLU A 521 -22.01 -5.63 28.69
N GLU A 522 -21.63 -5.55 29.95
CA GLU A 522 -21.70 -6.68 30.90
C GLU A 522 -23.10 -6.84 31.48
N ASN A 523 -23.72 -5.72 31.84
CA ASN A 523 -24.97 -5.67 32.56
C ASN A 523 -26.02 -4.88 31.78
N GLY A 524 -27.23 -5.39 31.69
CA GLY A 524 -28.34 -4.69 31.04
C GLY A 524 -28.50 -4.98 29.54
N ASN A 525 -29.21 -4.10 28.86
CA ASN A 525 -29.52 -4.25 27.44
C ASN A 525 -28.32 -3.75 26.57
N PRO A 526 -27.63 -4.62 25.85
CA PRO A 526 -26.48 -4.25 25.01
C PRO A 526 -26.88 -3.51 23.73
N MET A 527 -28.18 -3.40 23.40
CA MET A 527 -28.62 -2.86 22.13
C MET A 527 -29.06 -1.40 22.21
N ILE A 528 -28.75 -0.66 21.13
CA ILE A 528 -29.42 0.60 20.77
C ILE A 528 -30.14 0.34 19.44
N THR A 529 -31.43 0.66 19.39
CA THR A 529 -32.27 0.41 18.21
C THR A 529 -32.71 1.72 17.58
N TYR A 530 -32.53 1.82 16.27
CA TYR A 530 -33.01 2.92 15.45
C TYR A 530 -34.14 2.43 14.51
N PRO A 531 -35.26 3.16 14.43
CA PRO A 531 -36.29 2.83 13.47
C PRO A 531 -35.84 3.18 12.05
N TYR A 532 -36.34 2.45 11.08
CA TYR A 532 -36.18 2.82 9.68
C TYR A 532 -36.95 4.11 9.36
N THR A 533 -36.28 5.09 8.79
CA THR A 533 -36.87 6.36 8.35
C THR A 533 -36.33 6.71 6.97
N ARG A 534 -37.17 6.57 5.94
CA ARG A 534 -36.75 6.74 4.54
C ARG A 534 -36.11 8.10 4.27
N THR A 535 -36.72 9.18 4.73
CA THR A 535 -36.19 10.56 4.51
C THR A 535 -34.82 10.77 5.17
N ALA A 536 -34.58 10.16 6.35
CA ALA A 536 -33.29 10.25 7.02
C ALA A 536 -32.20 9.44 6.27
N ILE A 537 -32.57 8.28 5.70
CA ILE A 537 -31.66 7.46 4.90
C ILE A 537 -31.28 8.19 3.60
N GLU A 538 -32.29 8.73 2.87
CA GLU A 538 -32.05 9.52 1.65
C GLU A 538 -31.14 10.73 1.93
N GLY A 539 -31.33 11.42 3.06
CA GLY A 539 -30.46 12.51 3.47
C GLY A 539 -29.01 12.08 3.76
N THR A 540 -28.84 10.91 4.37
CA THR A 540 -27.50 10.36 4.63
C THR A 540 -26.80 9.93 3.34
N VAL A 541 -27.54 9.34 2.39
CA VAL A 541 -27.00 8.98 1.08
C VAL A 541 -26.58 10.21 0.30
N ALA A 542 -27.39 11.28 0.30
CA ALA A 542 -27.01 12.54 -0.34
C ALA A 542 -25.75 13.17 0.27
N ALA A 543 -25.62 13.15 1.61
CA ALA A 543 -24.41 13.61 2.29
C ALA A 543 -23.17 12.76 1.96
N PHE A 544 -23.35 11.46 1.77
CA PHE A 544 -22.29 10.55 1.30
C PHE A 544 -21.85 10.94 -0.11
N ASP A 545 -22.81 11.10 -1.04
CA ASP A 545 -22.55 11.53 -2.43
C ASP A 545 -21.78 12.85 -2.46
N ASP A 546 -22.19 13.85 -1.67
CA ASP A 546 -21.52 15.14 -1.55
C ASP A 546 -20.07 15.02 -1.03
N THR A 547 -19.82 14.10 -0.11
CA THR A 547 -18.47 13.90 0.45
C THR A 547 -17.54 13.21 -0.53
N VAL A 548 -18.03 12.24 -1.31
CA VAL A 548 -17.23 11.58 -2.35
C VAL A 548 -16.80 12.52 -3.45
N HIS A 549 -17.61 13.55 -3.75
CA HIS A 549 -17.28 14.54 -4.78
C HIS A 549 -16.36 15.69 -4.30
N LYS A 550 -16.04 15.75 -3.02
CA LYS A 550 -15.05 16.70 -2.45
C LYS A 550 -13.64 16.20 -2.55
#